data_b632869a42a94a54382d63f6ff25bb8b
#
_entry.id   b632869a42a94a54382d63f6ff25bb8b
#
_cell.length_a   1.000
_cell.length_b   1.000
_cell.length_c   1.000
_cell.angle_alpha   90.00
_cell.angle_beta   90.00
_cell.angle_gamma   90.00
#
_symmetry.space_group_name_H-M   'P 1'
#
loop_
_entity.id
_entity.type
_entity.pdbx_description
1 polymer ?
#
loop_
_entity_poly.entity_id
_entity_poly.type
_entity_poly.pdbx_seq_one_letter_code
_entity_poly.pdbx_strand_id
1 'polypeptide(L)'
;MPLARIPLSALTKKGVGLKRPEDVLVSRDNRVWASDEASACAEIQADGTLRRVGKAGGKPNGINMDREGRIVIAHFAIDTPDPGALQRLDTQTGRIDVLCAEINGRMLKASNYPLVDRAGNVWCSHSTWDRAGSSAGSGDGFVYRVRPDGKPEIMAEGFHFTNGLAMDPDERHLYVCQTVGCDVVRLPIRADGTLGPKERYGPLLGGPAIDEPTPANRGTQGATDGCAFDQEGNLWVTLVRANKVIAITPAGQVEVIIQDPTGELMDWPTNVSFGGSDLRDLYIGSVRKDYVLHARSPIPGAPLVHQR
;
A
#
# COMPACT_ATOMS: atom_id res chain seq x y z
N MET A 1 13.10 19.42 13.46
CA MET A 1 11.83 20.09 13.84
C MET A 1 10.72 19.06 13.66
N PRO A 2 9.63 19.12 14.45
CA PRO A 2 8.47 18.24 14.21
C PRO A 2 7.91 18.45 12.79
N LEU A 3 7.39 17.39 12.19
CA LEU A 3 6.75 17.48 10.89
C LEU A 3 5.43 18.27 10.98
N ALA A 4 5.14 19.07 9.97
CA ALA A 4 3.90 19.84 9.96
C ALA A 4 2.68 18.90 9.78
N ARG A 5 1.67 19.09 10.63
CA ARG A 5 0.40 18.37 10.50
C ARG A 5 -0.44 18.94 9.37
N ILE A 6 -1.18 18.07 8.71
CA ILE A 6 -2.18 18.43 7.72
C ILE A 6 -3.55 18.39 8.42
N PRO A 7 -4.25 19.51 8.55
CA PRO A 7 -5.56 19.53 9.19
C PRO A 7 -6.63 18.86 8.30
N LEU A 8 -7.67 18.30 8.90
CA LEU A 8 -8.77 17.66 8.15
C LEU A 8 -9.45 18.61 7.16
N SER A 9 -9.50 19.90 7.47
CA SER A 9 -10.06 20.93 6.58
C SER A 9 -9.27 21.13 5.28
N ALA A 10 -8.02 20.65 5.22
CA ALA A 10 -7.21 20.69 4.00
C ALA A 10 -7.43 19.46 3.10
N LEU A 11 -8.15 18.45 3.58
CA LEU A 11 -8.44 17.25 2.80
C LEU A 11 -9.63 17.46 1.86
N THR A 12 -9.49 17.04 0.62
CA THR A 12 -10.55 17.06 -0.40
C THR A 12 -10.83 15.67 -0.92
N LYS A 13 -12.11 15.39 -1.23
CA LYS A 13 -12.52 14.11 -1.83
C LYS A 13 -12.25 14.12 -3.32
N LYS A 14 -11.73 13.02 -3.86
CA LYS A 14 -11.49 12.79 -5.28
C LYS A 14 -12.06 11.43 -5.69
N GLY A 15 -12.60 11.35 -6.91
CA GLY A 15 -13.07 10.10 -7.48
C GLY A 15 -14.28 9.50 -6.74
N VAL A 16 -15.26 10.33 -6.37
CA VAL A 16 -16.50 9.84 -5.72
C VAL A 16 -17.21 8.81 -6.61
N GLY A 17 -17.63 7.69 -6.02
CA GLY A 17 -18.24 6.56 -6.72
C GLY A 17 -17.29 5.40 -7.02
N LEU A 18 -16.04 5.46 -6.55
CA LEU A 18 -15.13 4.30 -6.51
C LEU A 18 -15.71 3.17 -5.65
N LYS A 19 -15.29 1.95 -5.93
CA LYS A 19 -15.66 0.76 -5.16
C LYS A 19 -14.43 0.25 -4.43
N ARG A 20 -14.39 0.44 -3.12
CA ARG A 20 -13.28 0.01 -2.26
C ARG A 20 -11.92 0.49 -2.79
N PRO A 21 -11.69 1.81 -2.87
CA PRO A 21 -10.43 2.36 -3.34
C PRO A 21 -9.33 2.19 -2.29
N GLU A 22 -8.83 0.97 -2.17
CA GLU A 22 -7.84 0.59 -1.17
C GLU A 22 -6.51 1.29 -1.41
N ASP A 23 -6.16 1.44 -2.68
CA ASP A 23 -4.90 2.06 -3.04
C ASP A 23 -5.07 3.10 -4.16
N VAL A 24 -4.14 4.03 -4.19
CA VAL A 24 -4.07 5.11 -5.16
C VAL A 24 -2.62 5.33 -5.59
N LEU A 25 -2.40 5.56 -6.87
CA LEU A 25 -1.10 5.92 -7.41
C LEU A 25 -1.21 7.12 -8.36
N VAL A 26 -0.12 7.85 -8.52
CA VAL A 26 -0.03 8.95 -9.47
C VAL A 26 1.10 8.65 -10.46
N SER A 27 0.76 8.59 -11.74
CA SER A 27 1.73 8.35 -12.80
C SER A 27 2.62 9.57 -13.07
N ARG A 28 3.68 9.37 -13.85
CA ARG A 28 4.62 10.44 -14.22
C ARG A 28 3.97 11.62 -14.94
N ASP A 29 2.94 11.36 -15.72
CA ASP A 29 2.12 12.35 -16.42
C ASP A 29 0.97 12.91 -15.58
N ASN A 30 1.03 12.72 -14.25
CA ASN A 30 0.08 13.20 -13.25
C ASN A 30 -1.34 12.63 -13.36
N ARG A 31 -1.52 11.48 -13.98
CA ARG A 31 -2.79 10.76 -13.95
C ARG A 31 -2.94 10.04 -12.63
N VAL A 32 -4.12 10.17 -12.02
CA VAL A 32 -4.43 9.57 -10.72
C VAL A 32 -5.23 8.30 -10.94
N TRP A 33 -4.73 7.19 -10.41
CA TRP A 33 -5.35 5.88 -10.52
C TRP A 33 -5.67 5.34 -9.13
N ALA A 34 -6.82 4.70 -8.99
CA ALA A 34 -7.21 3.99 -7.78
C ALA A 34 -7.55 2.53 -8.11
N SER A 35 -7.29 1.62 -7.18
CA SER A 35 -7.89 0.29 -7.23
C SER A 35 -9.42 0.41 -7.14
N ASP A 36 -10.16 -0.40 -7.91
CA ASP A 36 -11.62 -0.28 -8.00
C ASP A 36 -12.27 -1.65 -8.25
N GLU A 37 -13.07 -2.15 -7.31
CA GLU A 37 -13.76 -3.44 -7.46
C GLU A 37 -14.83 -3.44 -8.58
N ALA A 38 -15.26 -2.27 -9.07
CA ALA A 38 -16.16 -2.17 -10.21
C ALA A 38 -15.44 -2.36 -11.56
N SER A 39 -14.10 -2.38 -11.54
CA SER A 39 -13.20 -2.67 -12.65
C SER A 39 -11.93 -3.31 -12.08
N ALA A 40 -10.79 -3.19 -12.72
CA ALA A 40 -9.51 -3.51 -12.07
C ALA A 40 -8.93 -2.25 -11.42
N CYS A 41 -8.94 -1.14 -12.16
CA CYS A 41 -8.55 0.19 -11.68
C CYS A 41 -9.44 1.26 -12.31
N ALA A 42 -9.54 2.41 -11.66
CA ALA A 42 -10.18 3.59 -12.21
C ALA A 42 -9.19 4.76 -12.25
N GLU A 43 -9.14 5.46 -13.36
CA GLU A 43 -8.50 6.76 -13.48
C GLU A 43 -9.47 7.84 -13.03
N ILE A 44 -9.03 8.66 -12.10
CA ILE A 44 -9.78 9.83 -11.63
C ILE A 44 -9.44 11.00 -12.55
N GLN A 45 -10.39 11.41 -13.39
CA GLN A 45 -10.21 12.50 -14.34
C GLN A 45 -10.18 13.86 -13.63
N ALA A 46 -9.68 14.89 -14.32
CA ALA A 46 -9.59 16.24 -13.76
C ALA A 46 -10.95 16.83 -13.38
N ASP A 47 -12.01 16.45 -14.08
CA ASP A 47 -13.40 16.84 -13.78
C ASP A 47 -14.06 16.00 -12.65
N GLY A 48 -13.33 15.04 -12.09
CA GLY A 48 -13.79 14.13 -11.04
C GLY A 48 -14.49 12.88 -11.54
N THR A 49 -14.72 12.73 -12.85
CA THR A 49 -15.30 11.50 -13.42
C THR A 49 -14.32 10.32 -13.36
N LEU A 50 -14.86 9.10 -13.45
CA LEU A 50 -14.09 7.87 -13.36
C LEU A 50 -14.00 7.18 -14.73
N ARG A 51 -12.79 7.00 -15.24
CA ARG A 51 -12.53 6.11 -16.37
C ARG A 51 -12.09 4.75 -15.85
N ARG A 52 -13.02 3.80 -15.84
CA ARG A 52 -12.77 2.44 -15.39
C ARG A 52 -12.06 1.63 -16.46
N VAL A 53 -11.02 0.88 -16.06
CA VAL A 53 -10.17 0.09 -16.96
C VAL A 53 -9.96 -1.32 -16.40
N GLY A 54 -9.95 -2.29 -17.30
CA GLY A 54 -9.88 -3.70 -16.96
C GLY A 54 -11.25 -4.28 -16.63
N LYS A 55 -11.26 -5.56 -16.28
CA LYS A 55 -12.48 -6.31 -16.00
C LYS A 55 -12.82 -6.23 -14.52
N ALA A 56 -14.10 -6.00 -14.21
CA ALA A 56 -14.62 -6.19 -12.85
C ALA A 56 -14.46 -7.66 -12.41
N GLY A 57 -14.21 -7.85 -11.14
CA GLY A 57 -14.00 -9.17 -10.52
C GLY A 57 -12.68 -9.24 -9.77
N GLY A 58 -12.60 -10.16 -8.83
CA GLY A 58 -11.53 -10.19 -7.85
C GLY A 58 -11.69 -9.09 -6.80
N LYS A 59 -10.67 -8.92 -5.99
CA LYS A 59 -10.58 -7.81 -5.02
C LYS A 59 -9.25 -7.09 -5.23
N PRO A 60 -9.18 -6.14 -6.18
CA PRO A 60 -7.98 -5.34 -6.35
C PRO A 60 -7.67 -4.62 -5.03
N ASN A 61 -6.44 -4.77 -4.57
CA ASN A 61 -5.95 -4.22 -3.32
C ASN A 61 -4.88 -3.18 -3.63
N GLY A 62 -3.63 -3.42 -3.24
CA GLY A 62 -2.53 -2.54 -3.58
C GLY A 62 -2.26 -2.49 -5.08
N ILE A 63 -1.85 -1.33 -5.57
CA ILE A 63 -1.45 -1.09 -6.95
C ILE A 63 -0.11 -0.37 -7.02
N ASN A 64 0.67 -0.69 -8.05
CA ASN A 64 1.90 0.02 -8.39
C ASN A 64 2.00 0.15 -9.91
N MET A 65 2.96 0.90 -10.43
CA MET A 65 3.12 1.08 -11.87
C MET A 65 4.55 0.73 -12.29
N ASP A 66 4.68 0.04 -13.41
CA ASP A 66 5.98 -0.21 -14.03
C ASP A 66 6.43 0.99 -14.91
N ARG A 67 7.65 0.91 -15.45
CA ARG A 67 8.21 1.98 -16.27
C ARG A 67 7.48 2.16 -17.61
N GLU A 68 6.78 1.15 -18.06
CA GLU A 68 5.97 1.16 -19.28
C GLU A 68 4.55 1.72 -19.07
N GLY A 69 4.24 2.16 -17.84
CA GLY A 69 2.94 2.74 -17.51
C GLY A 69 1.82 1.71 -17.31
N ARG A 70 2.17 0.42 -17.14
CA ARG A 70 1.20 -0.64 -16.84
C ARG A 70 1.04 -0.74 -15.32
N ILE A 71 -0.19 -0.93 -14.86
CA ILE A 71 -0.48 -1.04 -13.43
C ILE A 71 -0.30 -2.50 -12.98
N VAL A 72 0.51 -2.71 -11.96
CA VAL A 72 0.61 -3.98 -11.25
C VAL A 72 -0.42 -3.98 -10.12
N ILE A 73 -1.22 -5.04 -10.03
CA ILE A 73 -2.35 -5.15 -9.10
C ILE A 73 -2.19 -6.41 -8.26
N ALA A 74 -2.22 -6.27 -6.95
CA ALA A 74 -2.34 -7.40 -6.03
C ALA A 74 -3.82 -7.64 -5.72
N HIS A 75 -4.24 -8.91 -5.68
CA HIS A 75 -5.61 -9.29 -5.36
C HIS A 75 -5.71 -9.94 -3.99
N PHE A 76 -6.51 -9.34 -3.11
CA PHE A 76 -6.82 -9.86 -1.78
C PHE A 76 -8.07 -10.74 -1.82
N ALA A 77 -7.93 -11.98 -2.29
CA ALA A 77 -9.04 -12.90 -2.59
C ALA A 77 -9.28 -13.96 -1.50
N ILE A 78 -8.93 -13.66 -0.24
CA ILE A 78 -8.94 -14.61 0.87
C ILE A 78 -10.32 -15.24 1.13
N ASP A 79 -11.40 -14.52 0.82
CA ASP A 79 -12.79 -14.96 1.04
C ASP A 79 -13.44 -15.49 -0.24
N THR A 80 -12.67 -15.72 -1.30
CA THR A 80 -13.18 -16.19 -2.60
C THR A 80 -12.49 -17.50 -3.04
N PRO A 81 -13.08 -18.27 -3.94
CA PRO A 81 -12.40 -19.41 -4.53
C PRO A 81 -11.26 -19.03 -5.47
N ASP A 82 -11.25 -17.78 -5.94
CA ASP A 82 -10.28 -17.29 -6.90
C ASP A 82 -8.87 -17.16 -6.29
N PRO A 83 -7.81 -17.17 -7.10
CA PRO A 83 -6.47 -16.88 -6.62
C PRO A 83 -6.33 -15.41 -6.23
N GLY A 84 -5.65 -15.15 -5.12
CA GLY A 84 -5.13 -13.84 -4.75
C GLY A 84 -3.92 -13.47 -5.60
N ALA A 85 -4.12 -13.36 -6.91
CA ALA A 85 -3.07 -13.27 -7.89
C ALA A 85 -2.41 -11.88 -7.91
N LEU A 86 -1.14 -11.86 -8.35
CA LEU A 86 -0.47 -10.65 -8.83
C LEU A 86 -0.72 -10.54 -10.34
N GLN A 87 -1.21 -9.39 -10.78
CA GLN A 87 -1.61 -9.14 -12.17
C GLN A 87 -0.98 -7.86 -12.70
N ARG A 88 -0.98 -7.71 -14.02
CA ARG A 88 -0.54 -6.51 -14.73
C ARG A 88 -1.63 -6.05 -15.69
N LEU A 89 -2.06 -4.81 -15.55
CA LEU A 89 -3.06 -4.15 -16.36
C LEU A 89 -2.40 -3.19 -17.37
N ASP A 90 -2.68 -3.39 -18.63
CA ASP A 90 -2.41 -2.39 -19.66
C ASP A 90 -3.49 -1.29 -19.58
N THR A 91 -3.08 -0.08 -19.24
CA THR A 91 -4.00 1.05 -18.98
C THR A 91 -4.67 1.60 -20.25
N GLN A 92 -4.17 1.25 -21.44
CA GLN A 92 -4.72 1.69 -22.72
C GLN A 92 -5.74 0.69 -23.28
N THR A 93 -5.39 -0.60 -23.25
CA THR A 93 -6.22 -1.66 -23.84
C THR A 93 -7.16 -2.33 -22.85
N GLY A 94 -6.89 -2.21 -21.54
CA GLY A 94 -7.62 -2.91 -20.48
C GLY A 94 -7.26 -4.39 -20.35
N ARG A 95 -6.25 -4.87 -21.10
CA ARG A 95 -5.78 -6.26 -21.00
C ARG A 95 -5.11 -6.51 -19.66
N ILE A 96 -5.43 -7.67 -19.07
CA ILE A 96 -4.83 -8.12 -17.81
C ILE A 96 -4.05 -9.39 -18.06
N ASP A 97 -2.78 -9.37 -17.68
CA ASP A 97 -1.88 -10.53 -17.67
C ASP A 97 -1.65 -10.99 -16.22
N VAL A 98 -1.70 -12.29 -15.96
CA VAL A 98 -1.39 -12.85 -14.64
C VAL A 98 0.13 -13.01 -14.53
N LEU A 99 0.74 -12.35 -13.54
CA LEU A 99 2.17 -12.46 -13.24
C LEU A 99 2.47 -13.63 -12.31
N CYS A 100 1.61 -13.85 -11.30
CA CYS A 100 1.76 -14.94 -10.34
C CYS A 100 0.39 -15.25 -9.70
N ALA A 101 -0.06 -16.50 -9.79
CA ALA A 101 -1.29 -16.98 -9.16
C ALA A 101 -1.03 -18.08 -8.12
N GLU A 102 0.16 -18.69 -8.18
CA GLU A 102 0.61 -19.69 -7.23
C GLU A 102 2.10 -19.57 -6.96
N ILE A 103 2.55 -20.07 -5.84
CA ILE A 103 3.96 -20.16 -5.49
C ILE A 103 4.22 -21.48 -4.77
N ASN A 104 5.28 -22.20 -5.16
CA ASN A 104 5.64 -23.51 -4.62
C ASN A 104 4.46 -24.52 -4.65
N GLY A 105 3.64 -24.49 -5.72
CA GLY A 105 2.48 -25.38 -5.88
C GLY A 105 1.27 -25.03 -5.01
N ARG A 106 1.28 -23.88 -4.33
CA ARG A 106 0.15 -23.40 -3.53
C ARG A 106 -0.45 -22.13 -4.11
N MET A 107 -1.77 -22.15 -4.33
CA MET A 107 -2.51 -21.00 -4.85
C MET A 107 -2.44 -19.82 -3.87
N LEU A 108 -1.99 -18.65 -4.35
CA LEU A 108 -2.01 -17.42 -3.56
C LEU A 108 -3.43 -17.02 -3.18
N LYS A 109 -3.61 -16.44 -1.97
CA LYS A 109 -4.91 -16.04 -1.44
C LYS A 109 -5.01 -14.57 -1.08
N ALA A 110 -3.93 -14.01 -0.60
CA ALA A 110 -3.94 -12.66 -0.03
C ALA A 110 -2.71 -11.86 -0.49
N SER A 111 -2.47 -11.81 -1.82
CA SER A 111 -1.53 -10.81 -2.33
C SER A 111 -2.08 -9.43 -1.99
N ASN A 112 -1.23 -8.60 -1.36
CA ASN A 112 -1.72 -7.38 -0.72
C ASN A 112 -1.17 -6.12 -1.40
N TYR A 113 0.12 -5.91 -1.40
CA TYR A 113 0.73 -4.70 -1.94
C TYR A 113 1.90 -5.01 -2.87
N PRO A 114 1.86 -4.54 -4.14
CA PRO A 114 2.95 -4.72 -5.08
C PRO A 114 3.90 -3.50 -5.07
N LEU A 115 5.18 -3.74 -5.31
CA LEU A 115 6.21 -2.70 -5.45
C LEU A 115 7.13 -3.06 -6.61
N VAL A 116 7.38 -2.12 -7.51
CA VAL A 116 8.30 -2.30 -8.65
C VAL A 116 9.64 -1.66 -8.32
N ASP A 117 10.75 -2.42 -8.45
CA ASP A 117 12.09 -1.91 -8.25
C ASP A 117 12.75 -1.40 -9.55
N ARG A 118 13.95 -0.81 -9.43
CA ARG A 118 14.69 -0.26 -10.58
C ARG A 118 15.13 -1.32 -11.59
N ALA A 119 15.27 -2.57 -11.16
CA ALA A 119 15.62 -3.68 -12.04
C ALA A 119 14.41 -4.27 -12.78
N GLY A 120 13.19 -3.77 -12.47
CA GLY A 120 11.93 -4.24 -13.06
C GLY A 120 11.38 -5.50 -12.40
N ASN A 121 11.91 -5.89 -11.24
CA ASN A 121 11.26 -6.93 -10.44
C ASN A 121 9.98 -6.38 -9.81
N VAL A 122 8.99 -7.24 -9.68
CA VAL A 122 7.76 -6.95 -8.96
C VAL A 122 7.80 -7.69 -7.62
N TRP A 123 7.97 -6.94 -6.55
CA TRP A 123 7.86 -7.44 -5.17
C TRP A 123 6.39 -7.38 -4.77
N CYS A 124 5.95 -8.34 -3.97
CA CYS A 124 4.58 -8.33 -3.47
C CYS A 124 4.52 -8.93 -2.05
N SER A 125 3.76 -8.31 -1.18
CA SER A 125 3.39 -8.87 0.10
C SER A 125 2.25 -9.88 -0.06
N HIS A 126 2.29 -10.96 0.70
CA HIS A 126 1.18 -11.90 0.89
C HIS A 126 0.84 -11.93 2.37
N SER A 127 -0.36 -11.48 2.72
CA SER A 127 -0.70 -11.19 4.12
C SER A 127 -0.78 -12.43 4.99
N THR A 128 -1.51 -13.45 4.54
CA THR A 128 -1.76 -14.71 5.25
C THR A 128 -2.38 -15.72 4.28
N TRP A 129 -2.36 -17.00 4.66
CA TRP A 129 -2.95 -18.05 3.84
C TRP A 129 -4.45 -18.25 4.08
N ASP A 130 -4.96 -17.86 5.23
CA ASP A 130 -6.35 -18.01 5.57
C ASP A 130 -6.89 -16.88 6.47
N ARG A 131 -8.21 -16.81 6.59
CA ARG A 131 -8.88 -15.76 7.38
C ARG A 131 -8.61 -15.90 8.89
N ALA A 132 -8.44 -17.09 9.40
CA ALA A 132 -8.13 -17.31 10.82
C ALA A 132 -6.75 -16.77 11.18
N GLY A 133 -5.76 -16.93 10.29
CA GLY A 133 -4.42 -16.35 10.44
C GLY A 133 -4.41 -14.83 10.45
N SER A 134 -5.40 -14.18 9.82
CA SER A 134 -5.47 -12.73 9.73
C SER A 134 -5.69 -12.01 11.07
N SER A 135 -6.28 -12.68 12.06
CA SER A 135 -6.54 -12.13 13.39
C SER A 135 -5.64 -12.71 14.48
N ALA A 136 -5.15 -13.95 14.28
CA ALA A 136 -4.35 -14.65 15.27
C ALA A 136 -2.86 -14.30 15.23
N GLY A 137 -2.41 -13.53 14.22
CA GLY A 137 -0.98 -13.20 14.07
C GLY A 137 -0.13 -14.43 13.84
N SER A 138 -0.59 -15.35 13.00
CA SER A 138 0.02 -16.66 12.73
C SER A 138 1.49 -16.63 12.29
N GLY A 139 1.99 -15.45 11.86
CA GLY A 139 3.34 -15.30 11.33
C GLY A 139 3.54 -16.02 9.99
N ASP A 140 2.46 -16.29 9.25
CA ASP A 140 2.47 -16.98 7.96
C ASP A 140 2.52 -16.03 6.75
N GLY A 141 2.58 -14.72 7.00
CA GLY A 141 2.79 -13.71 5.97
C GLY A 141 4.20 -13.80 5.38
N PHE A 142 4.32 -13.44 4.11
CA PHE A 142 5.60 -13.45 3.40
C PHE A 142 5.67 -12.34 2.34
N VAL A 143 6.89 -12.07 1.88
CA VAL A 143 7.18 -11.25 0.71
C VAL A 143 7.73 -12.15 -0.38
N TYR A 144 7.21 -12.00 -1.59
CA TYR A 144 7.72 -12.67 -2.77
C TYR A 144 8.07 -11.66 -3.85
N ARG A 145 8.87 -12.11 -4.81
CA ARG A 145 9.32 -11.32 -5.95
C ARG A 145 9.07 -12.09 -7.24
N VAL A 146 8.53 -11.43 -8.25
CA VAL A 146 8.46 -11.93 -9.62
C VAL A 146 9.51 -11.19 -10.43
N ARG A 147 10.45 -11.93 -11.01
CA ARG A 147 11.51 -11.37 -11.86
C ARG A 147 10.97 -10.99 -13.25
N PRO A 148 11.71 -10.18 -14.03
CA PRO A 148 11.32 -9.86 -15.39
C PRO A 148 11.15 -11.09 -16.31
N ASP A 149 11.84 -12.20 -16.02
CA ASP A 149 11.70 -13.49 -16.70
C ASP A 149 10.45 -14.29 -16.28
N GLY A 150 9.62 -13.73 -15.38
CA GLY A 150 8.36 -14.31 -14.91
C GLY A 150 8.51 -15.32 -13.76
N LYS A 151 9.72 -15.52 -13.21
CA LYS A 151 9.94 -16.49 -12.13
C LYS A 151 9.58 -15.89 -10.76
N PRO A 152 8.61 -16.49 -10.03
CA PRO A 152 8.31 -16.08 -8.67
C PRO A 152 9.27 -16.77 -7.68
N GLU A 153 9.61 -16.04 -6.61
CA GLU A 153 10.41 -16.58 -5.50
C GLU A 153 10.00 -15.93 -4.18
N ILE A 154 9.95 -16.73 -3.09
CA ILE A 154 9.73 -16.21 -1.74
C ILE A 154 11.06 -15.60 -1.25
N MET A 155 10.99 -14.34 -0.83
CA MET A 155 12.15 -13.56 -0.41
C MET A 155 12.35 -13.51 1.10
N ALA A 156 11.25 -13.49 1.85
CA ALA A 156 11.24 -13.52 3.32
C ALA A 156 9.88 -13.97 3.83
N GLU A 157 9.87 -14.69 4.95
CA GLU A 157 8.68 -15.26 5.59
C GLU A 157 8.60 -14.88 7.07
N GLY A 158 7.52 -15.27 7.73
CA GLY A 158 7.35 -15.09 9.17
C GLY A 158 6.95 -13.67 9.54
N PHE A 159 6.03 -13.06 8.78
CA PHE A 159 5.44 -11.76 9.08
C PHE A 159 4.03 -11.91 9.67
N HIS A 160 3.66 -10.99 10.54
CA HIS A 160 2.35 -10.95 11.17
C HIS A 160 1.37 -10.08 10.37
N PHE A 161 0.78 -10.68 9.32
CA PHE A 161 -0.07 -10.03 8.33
C PHE A 161 0.69 -8.97 7.53
N THR A 162 1.45 -9.42 6.53
CA THR A 162 2.22 -8.56 5.63
C THR A 162 1.29 -7.64 4.84
N ASN A 163 1.59 -6.34 4.82
CA ASN A 163 0.77 -5.34 4.14
C ASN A 163 1.66 -4.44 3.25
N GLY A 164 1.63 -3.13 3.40
CA GLY A 164 2.38 -2.18 2.58
C GLY A 164 3.88 -2.46 2.50
N LEU A 165 4.44 -2.23 1.34
CA LEU A 165 5.87 -2.34 1.05
C LEU A 165 6.41 -0.99 0.59
N ALA A 166 7.61 -0.63 1.04
CA ALA A 166 8.37 0.48 0.49
C ALA A 166 9.86 0.11 0.40
N MET A 167 10.58 0.75 -0.50
CA MET A 167 12.04 0.73 -0.52
C MET A 167 12.56 2.13 -0.26
N ASP A 168 13.72 2.21 0.42
CA ASP A 168 14.41 3.50 0.49
C ASP A 168 14.86 3.97 -0.91
N PRO A 169 15.13 5.28 -1.10
CA PRO A 169 15.44 5.82 -2.44
C PRO A 169 16.60 5.15 -3.16
N ASP A 170 17.51 4.52 -2.41
CA ASP A 170 18.67 3.81 -2.94
C ASP A 170 18.44 2.30 -3.11
N GLU A 171 17.24 1.80 -2.76
CA GLU A 171 16.85 0.38 -2.78
C GLU A 171 17.81 -0.53 -1.98
N ARG A 172 18.32 0.00 -0.85
CA ARG A 172 19.19 -0.75 0.06
C ARG A 172 18.43 -1.54 1.11
N HIS A 173 17.18 -1.15 1.39
CA HIS A 173 16.31 -1.83 2.34
C HIS A 173 14.89 -1.94 1.80
N LEU A 174 14.27 -3.07 2.09
CA LEU A 174 12.83 -3.25 1.96
C LEU A 174 12.17 -3.02 3.32
N TYR A 175 11.13 -2.19 3.34
CA TYR A 175 10.29 -1.91 4.51
C TYR A 175 8.96 -2.61 4.35
N VAL A 176 8.49 -3.24 5.40
CA VAL A 176 7.28 -4.08 5.42
C VAL A 176 6.41 -3.71 6.60
N CYS A 177 5.19 -3.27 6.32
CA CYS A 177 4.17 -3.06 7.33
C CYS A 177 3.61 -4.40 7.79
N GLN A 178 3.51 -4.61 9.11
CA GLN A 178 2.87 -5.77 9.72
C GLN A 178 1.60 -5.33 10.45
N THR A 179 0.43 -5.58 9.85
CA THR A 179 -0.85 -5.10 10.38
C THR A 179 -1.11 -5.62 11.79
N VAL A 180 -0.97 -6.93 11.98
CA VAL A 180 -1.19 -7.59 13.29
C VAL A 180 0.01 -7.42 14.21
N GLY A 181 1.21 -7.26 13.66
CA GLY A 181 2.41 -6.92 14.40
C GLY A 181 2.43 -5.49 14.95
N CYS A 182 1.57 -4.62 14.42
CA CYS A 182 1.49 -3.20 14.82
C CYS A 182 2.83 -2.46 14.70
N ASP A 183 3.63 -2.81 13.71
CA ASP A 183 4.94 -2.23 13.49
C ASP A 183 5.34 -2.21 12.00
N VAL A 184 6.49 -1.63 11.74
CA VAL A 184 7.19 -1.75 10.46
C VAL A 184 8.51 -2.46 10.72
N VAL A 185 8.84 -3.41 9.87
CA VAL A 185 10.18 -4.02 9.85
C VAL A 185 10.91 -3.64 8.57
N ARG A 186 12.24 -3.59 8.63
CA ARG A 186 13.08 -3.42 7.46
C ARG A 186 14.02 -4.61 7.28
N LEU A 187 14.38 -4.88 6.03
CA LEU A 187 15.30 -5.94 5.65
C LEU A 187 16.35 -5.36 4.70
N PRO A 188 17.66 -5.51 4.97
CA PRO A 188 18.70 -5.12 4.02
C PRO A 188 18.57 -5.90 2.71
N ILE A 189 18.67 -5.22 1.57
CA ILE A 189 18.78 -5.84 0.25
C ILE A 189 20.25 -6.00 -0.07
N ARG A 190 20.72 -7.25 -0.21
CA ARG A 190 22.11 -7.56 -0.52
C ARG A 190 22.42 -7.38 -2.00
N ALA A 191 23.70 -7.31 -2.34
CA ALA A 191 24.15 -7.14 -3.72
C ALA A 191 23.70 -8.27 -4.68
N ASP A 192 23.45 -9.47 -4.15
CA ASP A 192 22.90 -10.60 -4.90
C ASP A 192 21.37 -10.55 -5.03
N GLY A 193 20.73 -9.53 -4.46
CA GLY A 193 19.29 -9.33 -4.45
C GLY A 193 18.53 -10.15 -3.40
N THR A 194 19.22 -10.88 -2.52
CA THR A 194 18.60 -11.56 -1.36
C THR A 194 18.35 -10.57 -0.22
N LEU A 195 17.47 -10.94 0.71
CA LEU A 195 17.17 -10.13 1.88
C LEU A 195 18.01 -10.56 3.09
N GLY A 196 18.41 -9.59 3.89
CA GLY A 196 19.05 -9.81 5.19
C GLY A 196 18.01 -10.07 6.30
N PRO A 197 18.47 -10.15 7.56
CA PRO A 197 17.59 -10.38 8.71
C PRO A 197 16.61 -9.21 8.88
N LYS A 198 15.40 -9.54 9.39
CA LYS A 198 14.41 -8.55 9.77
C LYS A 198 14.84 -7.79 11.03
N GLU A 199 14.67 -6.49 11.02
CA GLU A 199 14.79 -5.64 12.20
C GLU A 199 13.61 -4.67 12.28
N ARG A 200 13.15 -4.35 13.47
CA ARG A 200 12.07 -3.36 13.63
C ARG A 200 12.56 -1.97 13.25
N TYR A 201 11.75 -1.24 12.48
CA TYR A 201 12.00 0.15 12.12
C TYR A 201 11.04 1.08 12.88
N GLY A 202 11.58 1.87 13.79
CA GLY A 202 10.80 2.66 14.74
C GLY A 202 10.25 1.83 15.92
N PRO A 203 9.32 2.38 16.70
CA PRO A 203 8.70 1.71 17.85
C PRO A 203 7.51 0.83 17.43
N LEU A 204 6.89 0.14 18.39
CA LEU A 204 5.51 -0.32 18.27
C LEU A 204 4.59 0.88 18.11
N LEU A 205 3.66 0.82 17.15
CA LEU A 205 2.84 1.96 16.74
C LEU A 205 1.50 2.05 17.48
N GLY A 206 1.23 1.09 18.37
CA GLY A 206 0.05 1.04 19.20
C GLY A 206 -0.29 -0.36 19.66
N GLY A 207 -1.48 -0.52 20.26
CA GLY A 207 -2.02 -1.82 20.67
C GLY A 207 -2.56 -2.63 19.50
N PRO A 208 -2.92 -3.91 19.77
CA PRO A 208 -3.47 -4.81 18.75
C PRO A 208 -4.75 -4.24 18.13
N ALA A 209 -5.01 -4.63 16.88
CA ALA A 209 -6.19 -4.19 16.15
C ALA A 209 -7.48 -4.69 16.80
N ILE A 210 -8.44 -3.78 16.94
CA ILE A 210 -9.83 -4.08 17.31
C ILE A 210 -10.67 -3.91 16.06
N ASP A 211 -11.57 -4.85 15.76
CA ASP A 211 -12.34 -4.84 14.52
C ASP A 211 -13.23 -3.60 14.38
N GLU A 212 -13.88 -3.18 15.46
CA GLU A 212 -14.71 -1.98 15.48
C GLU A 212 -14.29 -1.05 16.63
N PRO A 213 -13.21 -0.27 16.47
CA PRO A 213 -12.75 0.62 17.52
C PRO A 213 -13.74 1.79 17.71
N THR A 214 -14.04 2.08 18.97
CA THR A 214 -14.82 3.26 19.34
C THR A 214 -13.96 4.53 19.27
N PRO A 215 -14.54 5.74 19.25
CA PRO A 215 -13.76 6.97 19.33
C PRO A 215 -12.81 7.04 20.55
N ALA A 216 -13.19 6.39 21.65
CA ALA A 216 -12.39 6.39 22.90
C ALA A 216 -11.10 5.55 22.79
N ASN A 217 -11.11 4.44 22.04
CA ASN A 217 -9.95 3.54 21.90
C ASN A 217 -9.32 3.53 20.50
N ARG A 218 -9.92 4.17 19.52
CA ARG A 218 -9.42 4.25 18.16
C ARG A 218 -7.98 4.77 18.10
N GLY A 219 -7.69 5.83 18.83
CA GLY A 219 -6.39 6.49 18.85
C GLY A 219 -5.21 5.62 19.32
N THR A 220 -5.46 4.48 19.96
CA THR A 220 -4.45 3.57 20.48
C THR A 220 -4.15 2.38 19.57
N GLN A 221 -4.88 2.24 18.45
CA GLN A 221 -4.71 1.14 17.51
C GLN A 221 -3.43 1.29 16.70
N GLY A 222 -2.66 0.22 16.59
CA GLY A 222 -1.36 0.21 15.91
C GLY A 222 -1.35 -0.52 14.56
N ALA A 223 -2.50 -1.00 14.09
CA ALA A 223 -2.59 -1.76 12.85
C ALA A 223 -2.10 -0.95 11.65
N THR A 224 -0.89 -1.27 11.16
CA THR A 224 -0.28 -0.65 9.99
C THR A 224 -0.92 -1.18 8.70
N ASP A 225 -0.93 -0.35 7.65
CA ASP A 225 -1.42 -0.75 6.33
C ASP A 225 -0.41 -0.34 5.24
N GLY A 226 -0.65 0.66 4.42
CA GLY A 226 0.27 1.11 3.39
C GLY A 226 1.33 2.08 3.89
N CYS A 227 2.39 2.26 3.09
CA CYS A 227 3.47 3.18 3.43
C CYS A 227 4.17 3.74 2.19
N ALA A 228 4.75 4.94 2.34
CA ALA A 228 5.57 5.59 1.31
C ALA A 228 6.62 6.50 1.94
N PHE A 229 7.78 6.63 1.28
CA PHE A 229 8.81 7.58 1.69
C PHE A 229 8.56 8.99 1.17
N ASP A 230 8.95 10.00 1.96
CA ASP A 230 9.19 11.34 1.47
C ASP A 230 10.68 11.56 1.13
N GLN A 231 11.00 12.72 0.56
CA GLN A 231 12.37 13.04 0.15
C GLN A 231 13.33 13.34 1.32
N GLU A 232 12.81 13.54 2.52
CA GLU A 232 13.61 13.72 3.74
C GLU A 232 13.88 12.39 4.45
N GLY A 233 13.38 11.27 3.87
CA GLY A 233 13.58 9.92 4.38
C GLY A 233 12.62 9.53 5.50
N ASN A 234 11.54 10.29 5.72
CA ASN A 234 10.51 9.86 6.64
C ASN A 234 9.62 8.82 5.94
N LEU A 235 9.31 7.73 6.63
CA LEU A 235 8.38 6.72 6.17
C LEU A 235 6.97 7.06 6.66
N TRP A 236 6.10 7.49 5.75
CA TRP A 236 4.69 7.73 6.03
C TRP A 236 3.96 6.40 6.06
N VAL A 237 3.14 6.18 7.10
CA VAL A 237 2.44 4.92 7.33
C VAL A 237 1.00 5.22 7.72
N THR A 238 0.05 4.50 7.12
CA THR A 238 -1.34 4.53 7.56
C THR A 238 -1.55 3.59 8.74
N LEU A 239 -2.29 4.05 9.74
CA LEU A 239 -2.79 3.23 10.84
C LEU A 239 -4.30 3.05 10.63
N VAL A 240 -4.66 1.96 9.95
CA VAL A 240 -6.01 1.75 9.41
C VAL A 240 -7.10 1.81 10.48
N ARG A 241 -6.89 1.19 11.64
CA ARG A 241 -7.87 1.18 12.74
C ARG A 241 -7.88 2.46 13.57
N ALA A 242 -6.79 3.23 13.52
CA ALA A 242 -6.64 4.48 14.25
C ALA A 242 -7.14 5.71 13.47
N ASN A 243 -7.48 5.56 12.19
CA ASN A 243 -7.77 6.65 11.27
C ASN A 243 -6.66 7.72 11.31
N LYS A 244 -5.41 7.26 11.17
CA LYS A 244 -4.22 8.11 11.20
C LYS A 244 -3.33 7.88 9.99
N VAL A 245 -2.64 8.94 9.62
CA VAL A 245 -1.39 8.89 8.86
C VAL A 245 -0.29 9.41 9.79
N ILE A 246 0.74 8.62 9.98
CA ILE A 246 1.93 8.96 10.76
C ILE A 246 3.15 9.00 9.85
N ALA A 247 4.25 9.57 10.34
CA ALA A 247 5.56 9.44 9.73
C ALA A 247 6.56 8.91 10.76
N ILE A 248 7.35 7.91 10.37
CA ILE A 248 8.51 7.43 11.15
C ILE A 248 9.74 8.13 10.57
N THR A 249 10.37 8.98 11.36
CA THR A 249 11.55 9.72 10.93
C THR A 249 12.78 8.81 10.81
N PRO A 250 13.86 9.23 10.10
CA PRO A 250 15.12 8.48 10.08
C PRO A 250 15.71 8.19 11.47
N ALA A 251 15.37 9.02 12.46
CA ALA A 251 15.77 8.80 13.87
C ALA A 251 14.84 7.82 14.61
N GLY A 252 13.84 7.24 13.95
CA GLY A 252 12.87 6.31 14.54
C GLY A 252 11.78 6.98 15.40
N GLN A 253 11.63 8.31 15.33
CA GLN A 253 10.57 9.03 16.03
C GLN A 253 9.28 8.98 15.22
N VAL A 254 8.13 8.94 15.91
CA VAL A 254 6.81 8.91 15.28
C VAL A 254 6.13 10.25 15.41
N GLU A 255 5.73 10.81 14.27
CA GLU A 255 4.99 12.06 14.16
C GLU A 255 3.59 11.79 13.57
N VAL A 256 2.54 12.37 14.18
CA VAL A 256 1.19 12.27 13.64
C VAL A 256 0.99 13.37 12.61
N ILE A 257 0.75 12.99 11.36
CA ILE A 257 0.57 13.91 10.23
C ILE A 257 -0.91 14.27 10.04
N ILE A 258 -1.78 13.24 10.01
CA ILE A 258 -3.23 13.40 9.84
C ILE A 258 -3.92 12.48 10.85
N GLN A 259 -5.01 12.94 11.42
CA GLN A 259 -5.84 12.12 12.28
C GLN A 259 -7.31 12.53 12.15
N ASP A 260 -8.20 11.54 11.95
CA ASP A 260 -9.65 11.70 11.99
C ASP A 260 -10.25 10.80 13.08
N PRO A 261 -10.42 11.30 14.30
CA PRO A 261 -10.94 10.48 15.41
C PRO A 261 -12.37 9.98 15.18
N THR A 262 -13.15 10.69 14.39
CA THR A 262 -14.56 10.34 14.10
C THR A 262 -14.71 9.38 12.92
N GLY A 263 -13.78 9.43 11.97
CA GLY A 263 -13.87 8.68 10.72
C GLY A 263 -14.88 9.26 9.73
N GLU A 264 -15.36 10.49 9.93
CA GLU A 264 -16.32 11.10 9.01
C GLU A 264 -15.73 11.33 7.63
N LEU A 265 -14.52 11.84 7.58
CA LEU A 265 -13.82 12.14 6.34
C LEU A 265 -12.81 11.04 5.95
N MET A 266 -11.98 10.60 6.91
CA MET A 266 -10.95 9.58 6.71
C MET A 266 -11.26 8.38 7.61
N ASP A 267 -11.90 7.35 7.04
CA ASP A 267 -12.21 6.11 7.76
C ASP A 267 -11.46 4.95 7.13
N TRP A 268 -10.71 4.23 7.94
CA TRP A 268 -9.83 3.14 7.51
C TRP A 268 -8.89 3.53 6.36
N PRO A 269 -7.99 4.53 6.57
CA PRO A 269 -6.98 4.86 5.57
C PRO A 269 -6.07 3.66 5.34
N THR A 270 -5.88 3.27 4.09
CA THR A 270 -5.17 2.06 3.72
C THR A 270 -3.80 2.33 3.11
N ASN A 271 -3.68 3.34 2.27
CA ASN A 271 -2.39 3.69 1.69
C ASN A 271 -2.20 5.20 1.55
N VAL A 272 -0.95 5.61 1.42
CA VAL A 272 -0.54 6.97 1.07
C VAL A 272 0.31 6.95 -0.20
N SER A 273 0.05 7.88 -1.11
CA SER A 273 0.80 8.02 -2.35
C SER A 273 1.07 9.47 -2.67
N PHE A 274 2.27 9.75 -3.18
CA PHE A 274 2.68 11.09 -3.57
C PHE A 274 2.70 11.25 -5.08
N GLY A 275 2.31 12.44 -5.56
CA GLY A 275 2.30 12.78 -6.96
C GLY A 275 2.33 14.27 -7.20
N GLY A 276 1.92 14.66 -8.41
CA GLY A 276 2.04 16.03 -8.88
C GLY A 276 3.45 16.33 -9.40
N SER A 277 3.61 17.42 -10.12
CA SER A 277 4.89 17.82 -10.73
C SER A 277 6.00 18.09 -9.71
N ASP A 278 5.64 18.39 -8.46
CA ASP A 278 6.54 18.63 -7.34
C ASP A 278 6.47 17.53 -6.26
N LEU A 279 5.77 16.42 -6.53
CA LEU A 279 5.57 15.28 -5.62
C LEU A 279 4.94 15.66 -4.26
N ARG A 280 4.19 16.76 -4.21
CA ARG A 280 3.50 17.23 -2.99
C ARG A 280 2.01 16.92 -2.98
N ASP A 281 1.43 16.41 -4.05
CA ASP A 281 0.06 15.94 -4.04
C ASP A 281 0.01 14.61 -3.29
N LEU A 282 -0.54 14.65 -2.09
CA LEU A 282 -0.72 13.49 -1.24
C LEU A 282 -2.12 12.92 -1.47
N TYR A 283 -2.20 11.63 -1.79
CA TYR A 283 -3.44 10.89 -1.90
C TYR A 283 -3.51 9.81 -0.82
N ILE A 284 -4.72 9.55 -0.32
CA ILE A 284 -4.96 8.54 0.73
C ILE A 284 -6.12 7.66 0.28
N GLY A 285 -5.86 6.35 0.19
CA GLY A 285 -6.86 5.32 -0.06
C GLY A 285 -7.68 4.97 1.18
N SER A 286 -8.81 4.28 0.97
CA SER A 286 -9.66 3.78 2.05
C SER A 286 -10.49 2.59 1.58
N VAL A 287 -10.66 1.58 2.42
CA VAL A 287 -11.58 0.45 2.14
C VAL A 287 -13.02 0.71 2.58
N ARG A 288 -13.28 1.80 3.30
CA ARG A 288 -14.63 2.14 3.81
C ARG A 288 -15.28 3.36 3.15
N LYS A 289 -14.56 4.06 2.28
CA LYS A 289 -15.07 5.22 1.54
C LYS A 289 -15.19 4.88 0.05
N ASP A 290 -16.02 5.62 -0.65
CA ASP A 290 -16.18 5.54 -2.11
C ASP A 290 -15.39 6.63 -2.85
N TYR A 291 -14.36 7.17 -2.20
CA TYR A 291 -13.46 8.20 -2.71
C TYR A 291 -12.06 8.03 -2.12
N VAL A 292 -11.07 8.62 -2.75
CA VAL A 292 -9.76 8.85 -2.15
C VAL A 292 -9.67 10.28 -1.63
N LEU A 293 -8.83 10.51 -0.62
CA LEU A 293 -8.56 11.85 -0.12
C LEU A 293 -7.33 12.43 -0.79
N HIS A 294 -7.34 13.75 -0.97
CA HIS A 294 -6.22 14.53 -1.49
C HIS A 294 -5.93 15.72 -0.59
N ALA A 295 -4.64 15.99 -0.39
CA ALA A 295 -4.11 17.19 0.26
C ALA A 295 -2.76 17.58 -0.33
N ARG A 296 -2.25 18.76 0.06
CA ARG A 296 -0.86 19.13 -0.23
C ARG A 296 0.03 18.72 0.94
N SER A 297 1.05 17.93 0.63
CA SER A 297 2.08 17.54 1.60
C SER A 297 3.08 18.68 1.88
N PRO A 298 3.49 18.88 3.14
CA PRO A 298 4.55 19.84 3.47
C PRO A 298 5.93 19.42 2.93
N ILE A 299 6.14 18.13 2.69
CA ILE A 299 7.38 17.56 2.17
C ILE A 299 7.07 16.79 0.87
N PRO A 300 7.88 16.91 -0.19
CA PRO A 300 7.69 16.12 -1.40
C PRO A 300 7.88 14.63 -1.12
N GLY A 301 7.09 13.79 -1.75
CA GLY A 301 7.28 12.34 -1.73
C GLY A 301 8.57 11.91 -2.44
N ALA A 302 9.14 10.79 -2.03
CA ALA A 302 10.21 10.16 -2.78
C ALA A 302 9.65 9.55 -4.07
N PRO A 303 10.24 9.84 -5.25
CA PRO A 303 9.70 9.35 -6.50
C PRO A 303 9.83 7.83 -6.62
N LEU A 304 8.73 7.17 -6.96
CA LEU A 304 8.71 5.77 -7.35
C LEU A 304 9.34 5.55 -8.73
N VAL A 305 9.58 4.29 -9.10
CA VAL A 305 10.28 3.93 -10.35
C VAL A 305 9.60 4.51 -11.59
N HIS A 306 8.28 4.51 -11.64
CA HIS A 306 7.49 5.04 -12.76
C HIS A 306 7.40 6.58 -12.79
N GLN A 307 7.82 7.27 -11.74
CA GLN A 307 7.81 8.73 -11.64
C GLN A 307 9.17 9.37 -11.98
N ARG A 308 10.20 8.55 -12.15
CA ARG A 308 11.59 8.96 -12.45
C ARG A 308 11.85 9.18 -13.94
#